data_06f9475d1e735c704b89582f2656deaf
#
_entry.id   06f9475d1e735c704b89582f2656deaf
#
_cell.length_a   1.000
_cell.length_b   1.000
_cell.length_c   1.000
_cell.angle_alpha   90.00
_cell.angle_beta   90.00
_cell.angle_gamma   90.00
#
_symmetry.space_group_name_H-M   'P 1'
#
loop_
_entity.id
_entity.type
_entity.pdbx_description
1 polymer ?
#
loop_
_entity_poly.entity_id
_entity_poly.type
_entity_poly.pdbx_seq_one_letter_code
_entity_poly.pdbx_strand_id
1 'polypeptide(L)'
;MDYKPPFTITNAILKYVASISEKLGKLNAVQGLENKPHLRKNNRIKSIHASLKIEANSLSLGQVRDVINGKLVLGEQKEIQEVKNAYAAYEKLAEIDPYSINDLKHYHGIMTRYLVDEAGEFRSSEEGVFSGERCIFMAPPARLVPQLMRDLFEWMKSAKNEVHPLILSSVFHYEFVFIHPFTDGNGRMARLWHTALLAKWKPILEYIPIESQIEKFQEEYYDAISKCHMEGTSTIFIEFMLSQIDKILDEVSAQITGDNQQLPEHIQSLLSIMEYDVAYTSKALMEKLGLNSKEGFRRNYLVPAIEMKLIRMTIPEQPRNRNQRYIKC
;
A
#
# COMPACT_ATOMS: atom_id res chain seq x y z
N MET A 1 -17.64 -22.42 -22.24
CA MET A 1 -16.43 -22.92 -21.54
C MET A 1 -16.23 -21.99 -20.37
N ASP A 2 -16.08 -22.53 -19.17
CA ASP A 2 -15.79 -21.71 -18.01
C ASP A 2 -14.40 -21.11 -18.17
N TYR A 3 -14.30 -19.79 -18.14
CA TYR A 3 -13.02 -19.09 -18.19
C TYR A 3 -12.18 -19.45 -16.96
N LYS A 4 -10.94 -19.82 -17.19
CA LYS A 4 -9.94 -20.02 -16.12
C LYS A 4 -8.65 -19.30 -16.50
N PRO A 5 -8.23 -18.29 -15.70
CA PRO A 5 -6.93 -17.67 -15.92
C PRO A 5 -5.80 -18.71 -15.88
N PRO A 6 -4.88 -18.70 -16.83
CA PRO A 6 -3.80 -19.68 -16.87
C PRO A 6 -2.72 -19.35 -15.83
N PHE A 7 -2.47 -20.29 -14.92
CA PHE A 7 -1.34 -20.28 -14.00
C PHE A 7 -0.97 -21.68 -13.53
N THR A 8 0.25 -21.84 -13.05
CA THR A 8 0.76 -23.10 -12.49
C THR A 8 1.26 -22.86 -11.08
N ILE A 9 0.96 -23.76 -10.16
CA ILE A 9 1.49 -23.71 -8.79
C ILE A 9 2.89 -24.31 -8.80
N THR A 10 3.89 -23.45 -8.62
CA THR A 10 5.30 -23.84 -8.55
C THR A 10 5.74 -24.12 -7.12
N ASN A 11 6.91 -24.73 -6.95
CA ASN A 11 7.53 -24.91 -5.63
C ASN A 11 7.85 -23.56 -4.96
N ALA A 12 8.15 -22.51 -5.73
CA ALA A 12 8.36 -21.16 -5.21
C ALA A 12 7.07 -20.59 -4.62
N ILE A 13 5.94 -20.71 -5.33
CA ILE A 13 4.61 -20.29 -4.85
C ILE A 13 4.26 -21.01 -3.55
N LEU A 14 4.43 -22.35 -3.49
CA LEU A 14 4.15 -23.13 -2.27
C LEU A 14 5.01 -22.68 -1.09
N LYS A 15 6.30 -22.42 -1.33
CA LYS A 15 7.22 -21.91 -0.30
C LYS A 15 6.77 -20.55 0.24
N TYR A 16 6.41 -19.60 -0.63
CA TYR A 16 5.95 -18.28 -0.21
C TYR A 16 4.62 -18.36 0.53
N VAL A 17 3.67 -19.15 0.05
CA VAL A 17 2.37 -19.33 0.73
C VAL A 17 2.58 -19.85 2.16
N ALA A 18 3.46 -20.83 2.35
CA ALA A 18 3.80 -21.36 3.68
C ALA A 18 4.45 -20.30 4.57
N SER A 19 5.48 -19.61 4.06
CA SER A 19 6.22 -18.54 4.78
C SER A 19 5.29 -17.39 5.20
N ILE A 20 4.50 -16.87 4.27
CA ILE A 20 3.54 -15.79 4.53
C ILE A 20 2.51 -16.20 5.57
N SER A 21 1.97 -17.43 5.47
CA SER A 21 0.98 -17.94 6.43
C SER A 21 1.54 -18.06 7.85
N GLU A 22 2.79 -18.51 7.97
CA GLU A 22 3.50 -18.58 9.26
C GLU A 22 3.72 -17.17 9.84
N LYS A 23 4.22 -16.22 9.03
CA LYS A 23 4.44 -14.83 9.44
C LYS A 23 3.16 -14.15 9.90
N LEU A 24 2.05 -14.33 9.17
CA LEU A 24 0.74 -13.83 9.57
C LEU A 24 0.24 -14.46 10.87
N GLY A 25 0.48 -15.75 11.09
CA GLY A 25 0.18 -16.42 12.36
C GLY A 25 0.92 -15.79 13.53
N LYS A 26 2.22 -15.52 13.37
CA LYS A 26 3.04 -14.84 14.39
C LYS A 26 2.56 -13.41 14.66
N LEU A 27 2.24 -12.64 13.62
CA LEU A 27 1.73 -11.26 13.76
C LEU A 27 0.40 -11.20 14.51
N ASN A 28 -0.52 -12.13 14.24
CA ASN A 28 -1.80 -12.22 14.94
C ASN A 28 -1.62 -12.61 16.42
N ALA A 29 -0.71 -13.54 16.73
CA ALA A 29 -0.45 -13.97 18.11
C ALA A 29 0.06 -12.85 19.01
N VAL A 30 0.78 -11.87 18.44
CA VAL A 30 1.35 -10.72 19.19
C VAL A 30 0.32 -9.57 19.35
N GLN A 31 -0.90 -9.67 18.76
CA GLN A 31 -1.87 -8.55 18.65
C GLN A 31 -1.23 -7.25 18.16
N GLY A 32 -0.22 -7.37 17.31
CA GLY A 32 0.76 -6.33 17.06
C GLY A 32 0.22 -5.08 16.38
N LEU A 33 -0.67 -5.21 15.39
CA LEU A 33 -1.24 -4.09 14.65
C LEU A 33 -2.60 -3.62 15.19
N GLU A 34 -3.40 -4.52 15.79
CA GLU A 34 -4.73 -4.17 16.31
C GLU A 34 -4.65 -3.13 17.40
N ASN A 35 -3.64 -3.22 18.25
CA ASN A 35 -3.41 -2.30 19.38
C ASN A 35 -2.53 -1.09 19.02
N LYS A 36 -2.15 -0.90 17.73
CA LYS A 36 -1.27 0.18 17.27
C LYS A 36 -1.95 1.06 16.19
N PRO A 37 -2.97 1.88 16.54
CA PRO A 37 -3.71 2.69 15.56
C PRO A 37 -2.82 3.64 14.77
N HIS A 38 -1.74 4.16 15.39
CA HIS A 38 -0.78 5.02 14.70
C HIS A 38 0.00 4.26 13.62
N LEU A 39 0.40 3.02 13.87
CA LEU A 39 1.10 2.20 12.88
C LEU A 39 0.17 1.85 11.70
N ARG A 40 -1.10 1.52 11.99
CA ARG A 40 -2.11 1.29 10.94
C ARG A 40 -2.30 2.53 10.05
N LYS A 41 -2.47 3.71 10.67
CA LYS A 41 -2.60 4.97 9.92
C LYS A 41 -1.36 5.24 9.07
N ASN A 42 -0.17 5.09 9.62
CA ASN A 42 1.07 5.30 8.89
C ASN A 42 1.24 4.33 7.72
N ASN A 43 0.95 3.05 7.92
CA ASN A 43 1.05 2.04 6.87
C ASN A 43 0.04 2.32 5.75
N ARG A 44 -1.20 2.72 6.08
CA ARG A 44 -2.18 3.16 5.07
C ARG A 44 -1.68 4.36 4.26
N ILE A 45 -1.08 5.36 4.91
CA ILE A 45 -0.47 6.51 4.22
C ILE A 45 0.68 6.05 3.30
N LYS A 46 1.51 5.09 3.73
CA LYS A 46 2.56 4.50 2.90
C LYS A 46 1.99 3.78 1.68
N SER A 47 0.94 2.97 1.86
CA SER A 47 0.22 2.31 0.74
C SER A 47 -0.27 3.32 -0.29
N ILE A 48 -0.97 4.36 0.17
CA ILE A 48 -1.51 5.41 -0.70
C ILE A 48 -0.38 6.12 -1.45
N HIS A 49 0.64 6.60 -0.73
CA HIS A 49 1.78 7.28 -1.33
C HIS A 49 2.46 6.41 -2.39
N ALA A 50 2.80 5.17 -2.05
CA ALA A 50 3.48 4.26 -2.97
C ALA A 50 2.60 3.93 -4.20
N SER A 51 1.30 3.66 -4.00
CA SER A 51 0.38 3.41 -5.10
C SER A 51 0.27 4.59 -6.08
N LEU A 52 0.28 5.82 -5.56
CA LEU A 52 0.26 7.02 -6.39
C LEU A 52 1.61 7.28 -7.06
N LYS A 53 2.72 7.05 -6.36
CA LYS A 53 4.07 7.24 -6.89
C LYS A 53 4.39 6.29 -8.05
N ILE A 54 3.87 5.06 -8.03
CA ILE A 54 3.94 4.13 -9.17
C ILE A 54 3.32 4.75 -10.42
N GLU A 55 2.27 5.56 -10.29
CA GLU A 55 1.60 6.30 -11.37
C GLU A 55 2.17 7.71 -11.57
N ALA A 56 3.43 7.93 -11.18
CA ALA A 56 4.18 9.17 -11.35
C ALA A 56 3.66 10.39 -10.56
N ASN A 57 2.82 10.24 -9.53
CA ASN A 57 2.50 11.32 -8.61
C ASN A 57 3.77 11.76 -7.87
N SER A 58 4.08 13.06 -7.90
CA SER A 58 5.35 13.62 -7.44
C SER A 58 5.36 14.02 -5.96
N LEU A 59 4.20 13.97 -5.28
CA LEU A 59 4.07 14.39 -3.89
C LEU A 59 4.87 13.46 -2.96
N SER A 60 5.68 14.05 -2.09
CA SER A 60 6.39 13.31 -1.06
C SER A 60 5.45 12.69 -0.03
N LEU A 61 5.91 11.66 0.70
CA LEU A 61 5.14 11.02 1.78
C LEU A 61 4.64 12.05 2.83
N GLY A 62 5.46 13.08 3.12
CA GLY A 62 5.08 14.17 4.02
C GLY A 62 3.92 15.01 3.48
N GLN A 63 3.97 15.36 2.18
CA GLN A 63 2.89 16.11 1.51
C GLN A 63 1.61 15.29 1.42
N VAL A 64 1.68 13.99 1.07
CA VAL A 64 0.52 13.08 1.08
C VAL A 64 -0.12 13.04 2.46
N ARG A 65 0.67 12.92 3.54
CA ARG A 65 0.19 12.98 4.92
C ARG A 65 -0.49 14.31 5.24
N ASP A 66 0.11 15.44 4.81
CA ASP A 66 -0.45 16.76 5.06
C ASP A 66 -1.77 16.97 4.32
N VAL A 67 -1.92 16.50 3.08
CA VAL A 67 -3.19 16.49 2.33
C VAL A 67 -4.26 15.68 3.08
N ILE A 68 -3.92 14.46 3.54
CA ILE A 68 -4.82 13.59 4.30
C ILE A 68 -5.26 14.23 5.61
N ASN A 69 -4.39 15.00 6.26
CA ASN A 69 -4.70 15.72 7.49
C ASN A 69 -5.37 17.10 7.25
N GLY A 70 -5.76 17.42 6.02
CA GLY A 70 -6.47 18.68 5.67
C GLY A 70 -5.59 19.93 5.68
N LYS A 71 -4.27 19.79 5.65
CA LYS A 71 -3.34 20.93 5.60
C LYS A 71 -3.17 21.41 4.16
N LEU A 72 -2.81 22.69 4.03
CA LEU A 72 -2.46 23.27 2.74
C LEU A 72 -1.12 22.69 2.26
N VAL A 73 -1.11 22.17 1.03
CA VAL A 73 0.08 21.61 0.36
C VAL A 73 0.27 22.32 -0.98
N LEU A 74 1.53 22.67 -1.27
CA LEU A 74 1.91 23.16 -2.59
C LEU A 74 2.18 21.96 -3.51
N GLY A 75 1.48 21.89 -4.64
CA GLY A 75 1.57 20.81 -5.62
C GLY A 75 0.53 20.99 -6.72
N GLU A 76 0.58 20.14 -7.72
CA GLU A 76 -0.42 20.13 -8.78
C GLU A 76 -1.81 19.75 -8.23
N GLN A 77 -2.85 20.46 -8.67
CA GLN A 77 -4.22 20.21 -8.18
C GLN A 77 -4.69 18.78 -8.50
N LYS A 78 -4.28 18.23 -9.64
CA LYS A 78 -4.53 16.84 -10.03
C LYS A 78 -3.93 15.87 -9.02
N GLU A 79 -2.66 16.03 -8.69
CA GLU A 79 -1.95 15.15 -7.73
C GLU A 79 -2.54 15.21 -6.32
N ILE A 80 -2.92 16.42 -5.87
CA ILE A 80 -3.60 16.60 -4.58
C ILE A 80 -4.98 15.91 -4.60
N GLN A 81 -5.70 15.99 -5.72
CA GLN A 81 -7.01 15.31 -5.87
C GLN A 81 -6.84 13.79 -5.88
N GLU A 82 -5.81 13.26 -6.53
CA GLU A 82 -5.48 11.83 -6.51
C GLU A 82 -5.27 11.31 -5.08
N VAL A 83 -4.54 12.07 -4.24
CA VAL A 83 -4.35 11.72 -2.82
C VAL A 83 -5.67 11.66 -2.07
N LYS A 84 -6.54 12.66 -2.25
CA LYS A 84 -7.86 12.70 -1.60
C LYS A 84 -8.73 11.52 -2.01
N ASN A 85 -8.74 11.19 -3.29
CA ASN A 85 -9.50 10.09 -3.84
C ASN A 85 -8.99 8.73 -3.34
N ALA A 86 -7.68 8.51 -3.42
CA ALA A 86 -7.06 7.29 -2.91
C ALA A 86 -7.32 7.12 -1.41
N TYR A 87 -7.20 8.19 -0.62
CA TYR A 87 -7.51 8.14 0.81
C TYR A 87 -8.96 7.75 1.05
N ALA A 88 -9.92 8.36 0.33
CA ALA A 88 -11.34 8.03 0.46
C ALA A 88 -11.66 6.58 0.09
N ALA A 89 -10.96 6.00 -0.89
CA ALA A 89 -11.11 4.60 -1.28
C ALA A 89 -10.51 3.65 -0.23
N TYR A 90 -9.28 3.91 0.23
CA TYR A 90 -8.60 3.07 1.22
C TYR A 90 -9.23 3.13 2.62
N GLU A 91 -9.85 4.24 3.01
CA GLU A 91 -10.59 4.32 4.29
C GLU A 91 -11.77 3.36 4.36
N LYS A 92 -12.39 3.09 3.22
CA LYS A 92 -13.55 2.21 3.09
C LYS A 92 -13.20 0.81 2.59
N LEU A 93 -11.93 0.43 2.63
CA LEU A 93 -11.47 -0.86 2.10
C LEU A 93 -12.19 -2.05 2.73
N ALA A 94 -12.47 -2.01 4.02
CA ALA A 94 -13.21 -3.06 4.73
C ALA A 94 -14.68 -3.20 4.28
N GLU A 95 -15.27 -2.17 3.65
CA GLU A 95 -16.64 -2.18 3.14
C GLU A 95 -16.74 -2.84 1.76
N ILE A 96 -15.61 -3.03 1.05
CA ILE A 96 -15.57 -3.60 -0.30
C ILE A 96 -16.04 -5.06 -0.28
N ASP A 97 -17.01 -5.40 -1.14
CA ASP A 97 -17.17 -6.78 -1.60
C ASP A 97 -16.26 -7.03 -2.81
N PRO A 98 -15.08 -7.68 -2.63
CA PRO A 98 -14.13 -7.85 -3.70
C PRO A 98 -14.60 -8.83 -4.81
N TYR A 99 -15.76 -9.44 -4.64
CA TYR A 99 -16.41 -10.30 -5.63
C TYR A 99 -17.56 -9.60 -6.39
N SER A 100 -17.72 -8.28 -6.20
CA SER A 100 -18.76 -7.45 -6.81
C SER A 100 -18.19 -6.53 -7.89
N ILE A 101 -18.63 -6.68 -9.15
CA ILE A 101 -18.31 -5.74 -10.25
C ILE A 101 -18.88 -4.34 -9.95
N ASN A 102 -20.04 -4.27 -9.29
CA ASN A 102 -20.64 -2.99 -8.96
C ASN A 102 -19.78 -2.22 -7.94
N ASP A 103 -19.23 -2.92 -6.95
CA ASP A 103 -18.27 -2.34 -6.01
C ASP A 103 -17.00 -1.89 -6.75
N LEU A 104 -16.48 -2.70 -7.68
CA LEU A 104 -15.32 -2.31 -8.49
C LEU A 104 -15.57 -0.98 -9.21
N LYS A 105 -16.70 -0.84 -9.89
CA LYS A 105 -17.09 0.38 -10.59
C LYS A 105 -17.29 1.55 -9.61
N HIS A 106 -17.93 1.30 -8.48
CA HIS A 106 -18.16 2.31 -7.45
C HIS A 106 -16.83 2.86 -6.90
N TYR A 107 -15.89 1.97 -6.53
CA TYR A 107 -14.60 2.37 -5.99
C TYR A 107 -13.67 2.97 -7.05
N HIS A 108 -13.78 2.56 -8.32
CA HIS A 108 -13.15 3.28 -9.40
C HIS A 108 -13.69 4.71 -9.51
N GLY A 109 -15.00 4.89 -9.42
CA GLY A 109 -15.63 6.22 -9.39
C GLY A 109 -15.12 7.10 -8.24
N ILE A 110 -14.84 6.52 -7.05
CA ILE A 110 -14.18 7.24 -5.95
C ILE A 110 -12.74 7.57 -6.29
N MET A 111 -11.97 6.59 -6.79
CA MET A 111 -10.53 6.69 -7.07
C MET A 111 -10.22 7.74 -8.14
N THR A 112 -11.11 7.90 -9.11
CA THR A 112 -10.91 8.79 -10.27
C THR A 112 -11.81 10.03 -10.27
N ARG A 113 -12.48 10.29 -9.14
CA ARG A 113 -13.43 11.41 -9.00
C ARG A 113 -12.77 12.74 -9.33
N TYR A 114 -13.37 13.54 -10.21
CA TYR A 114 -12.88 14.82 -10.73
C TYR A 114 -11.57 14.72 -11.54
N LEU A 115 -11.15 13.52 -11.92
CA LEU A 115 -9.93 13.31 -12.72
C LEU A 115 -10.26 12.84 -14.13
N VAL A 116 -11.34 12.07 -14.30
CA VAL A 116 -11.81 11.54 -15.58
C VAL A 116 -13.33 11.66 -15.70
N ASP A 117 -13.81 11.79 -16.92
CA ASP A 117 -15.25 11.91 -17.20
C ASP A 117 -16.00 10.59 -17.01
N GLU A 118 -15.38 9.45 -17.36
CA GLU A 118 -15.95 8.10 -17.29
C GLU A 118 -15.67 7.42 -15.93
N ALA A 119 -15.71 8.19 -14.83
CA ALA A 119 -15.44 7.66 -13.49
C ALA A 119 -16.50 6.59 -13.09
N GLY A 120 -16.04 5.36 -12.84
CA GLY A 120 -16.91 4.23 -12.49
C GLY A 120 -17.46 3.46 -13.69
N GLU A 121 -17.11 3.81 -14.92
CA GLU A 121 -17.55 3.11 -16.12
C GLU A 121 -16.39 2.43 -16.85
N PHE A 122 -16.68 1.26 -17.46
CA PHE A 122 -15.70 0.60 -18.32
C PHE A 122 -15.47 1.44 -19.57
N ARG A 123 -14.22 1.46 -20.04
CA ARG A 123 -13.83 2.21 -21.24
C ARG A 123 -14.62 1.79 -22.48
N SER A 124 -14.88 2.77 -23.29
CA SER A 124 -15.46 2.62 -24.62
C SER A 124 -14.41 2.76 -25.74
N SER A 125 -13.24 3.33 -25.43
CA SER A 125 -12.10 3.52 -26.34
C SER A 125 -11.13 2.34 -26.31
N GLU A 126 -10.38 2.18 -27.39
CA GLU A 126 -9.23 1.27 -27.43
C GLU A 126 -8.07 1.87 -26.63
N GLU A 127 -7.40 1.02 -25.85
CA GLU A 127 -6.31 1.45 -24.97
C GLU A 127 -5.05 0.61 -25.19
N GLY A 128 -3.88 1.23 -24.99
CA GLY A 128 -2.58 0.58 -25.08
C GLY A 128 -1.58 1.20 -24.13
N VAL A 129 -0.60 0.42 -23.71
CA VAL A 129 0.55 0.90 -22.94
C VAL A 129 1.68 1.22 -23.91
N PHE A 130 2.16 2.46 -23.85
CA PHE A 130 3.20 2.96 -24.74
C PHE A 130 4.46 3.34 -23.96
N SER A 131 5.64 3.12 -24.58
CA SER A 131 6.90 3.70 -24.16
C SER A 131 7.41 4.58 -25.29
N GLY A 132 7.24 5.88 -25.13
CA GLY A 132 7.39 6.83 -26.23
C GLY A 132 6.37 6.52 -27.35
N GLU A 133 6.84 6.36 -28.60
CA GLU A 133 5.98 6.02 -29.74
C GLU A 133 5.74 4.50 -29.91
N ARG A 134 6.43 3.66 -29.14
CA ARG A 134 6.32 2.20 -29.24
C ARG A 134 5.19 1.68 -28.36
N CYS A 135 4.20 1.05 -28.98
CA CYS A 135 3.21 0.25 -28.24
C CYS A 135 3.90 -0.98 -27.63
N ILE A 136 3.89 -1.08 -26.30
CA ILE A 136 4.45 -2.21 -25.55
C ILE A 136 3.39 -3.28 -25.38
N PHE A 137 2.15 -2.87 -25.14
CA PHE A 137 1.02 -3.76 -24.93
C PHE A 137 -0.25 -3.10 -25.46
N MET A 138 -1.05 -3.82 -26.22
CA MET A 138 -2.39 -3.43 -26.64
C MET A 138 -3.41 -4.18 -25.79
N ALA A 139 -4.21 -3.44 -25.04
CA ALA A 139 -5.27 -4.03 -24.24
C ALA A 139 -6.34 -4.71 -25.15
N PRO A 140 -7.10 -5.68 -24.63
CA PRO A 140 -8.21 -6.28 -25.38
C PRO A 140 -9.18 -5.22 -25.92
N PRO A 141 -9.83 -5.46 -27.08
CA PRO A 141 -10.79 -4.51 -27.63
C PRO A 141 -11.86 -4.08 -26.62
N ALA A 142 -12.19 -2.78 -26.58
CA ALA A 142 -13.12 -2.19 -25.62
C ALA A 142 -14.46 -2.94 -25.56
N ARG A 143 -14.99 -3.38 -26.69
CA ARG A 143 -16.23 -4.16 -26.77
C ARG A 143 -16.22 -5.47 -25.98
N LEU A 144 -15.03 -6.04 -25.73
CA LEU A 144 -14.86 -7.30 -24.99
C LEU A 144 -14.72 -7.08 -23.48
N VAL A 145 -14.35 -5.88 -23.05
CA VAL A 145 -14.10 -5.57 -21.63
C VAL A 145 -15.25 -5.98 -20.71
N PRO A 146 -16.53 -5.68 -20.99
CA PRO A 146 -17.61 -6.07 -20.10
C PRO A 146 -17.75 -7.59 -19.95
N GLN A 147 -17.44 -8.36 -21.00
CA GLN A 147 -17.49 -9.83 -20.94
C GLN A 147 -16.29 -10.36 -20.16
N LEU A 148 -15.07 -9.92 -20.50
CA LEU A 148 -13.85 -10.34 -19.81
C LEU A 148 -13.92 -10.07 -18.30
N MET A 149 -14.46 -8.93 -17.90
CA MET A 149 -14.66 -8.60 -16.49
C MET A 149 -15.70 -9.50 -15.83
N ARG A 150 -16.81 -9.83 -16.50
CA ARG A 150 -17.79 -10.80 -15.98
C ARG A 150 -17.13 -12.16 -15.77
N ASP A 151 -16.42 -12.66 -16.77
CA ASP A 151 -15.76 -13.96 -16.73
C ASP A 151 -14.71 -14.04 -15.61
N LEU A 152 -13.92 -12.97 -15.41
CA LEU A 152 -12.95 -12.88 -14.32
C LEU A 152 -13.63 -12.91 -12.94
N PHE A 153 -14.72 -12.17 -12.75
CA PHE A 153 -15.44 -12.15 -11.47
C PHE A 153 -16.21 -13.45 -11.20
N GLU A 154 -16.74 -14.11 -12.23
CA GLU A 154 -17.36 -15.42 -12.10
C GLU A 154 -16.32 -16.49 -11.73
N TRP A 155 -15.14 -16.45 -12.37
CA TRP A 155 -14.04 -17.32 -11.98
C TRP A 155 -13.64 -17.09 -10.51
N MET A 156 -13.46 -15.85 -10.08
CA MET A 156 -13.09 -15.57 -8.67
C MET A 156 -14.12 -16.12 -7.69
N LYS A 157 -15.43 -15.98 -8.00
CA LYS A 157 -16.51 -16.53 -7.15
C LYS A 157 -16.45 -18.05 -7.05
N SER A 158 -16.17 -18.73 -8.14
CA SER A 158 -16.03 -20.21 -8.16
C SER A 158 -14.75 -20.65 -7.47
N ALA A 159 -13.63 -19.95 -7.71
CA ALA A 159 -12.30 -20.30 -7.23
C ALA A 159 -12.04 -19.95 -5.75
N LYS A 160 -12.86 -19.10 -5.13
CA LYS A 160 -12.59 -18.56 -3.78
C LYS A 160 -12.38 -19.60 -2.68
N ASN A 161 -12.92 -20.82 -2.84
CA ASN A 161 -12.78 -21.91 -1.89
C ASN A 161 -11.75 -22.97 -2.35
N GLU A 162 -11.24 -22.87 -3.58
CA GLU A 162 -10.34 -23.86 -4.18
C GLU A 162 -8.91 -23.29 -4.32
N VAL A 163 -8.81 -22.00 -4.65
CA VAL A 163 -7.53 -21.30 -4.84
C VAL A 163 -7.20 -20.49 -3.59
N HIS A 164 -5.96 -20.64 -3.13
CA HIS A 164 -5.50 -19.90 -1.95
C HIS A 164 -5.60 -18.37 -2.18
N PRO A 165 -6.11 -17.56 -1.21
CA PRO A 165 -6.34 -16.12 -1.39
C PRO A 165 -5.12 -15.32 -1.85
N LEU A 166 -3.91 -15.68 -1.42
CA LEU A 166 -2.65 -15.08 -1.90
C LEU A 166 -2.45 -15.29 -3.40
N ILE A 167 -2.81 -16.44 -3.93
CA ILE A 167 -2.72 -16.76 -5.37
C ILE A 167 -3.86 -16.08 -6.11
N LEU A 168 -5.10 -16.22 -5.65
CA LEU A 168 -6.28 -15.64 -6.26
C LEU A 168 -6.17 -14.12 -6.43
N SER A 169 -5.70 -13.42 -5.39
CA SER A 169 -5.50 -11.97 -5.45
C SER A 169 -4.43 -11.56 -6.46
N SER A 170 -3.35 -12.35 -6.58
CA SER A 170 -2.28 -12.10 -7.55
C SER A 170 -2.74 -12.37 -8.99
N VAL A 171 -3.51 -13.44 -9.21
CA VAL A 171 -4.12 -13.73 -10.52
C VAL A 171 -5.08 -12.62 -10.91
N PHE A 172 -5.98 -12.22 -10.01
CA PHE A 172 -6.89 -11.10 -10.28
C PHE A 172 -6.13 -9.83 -10.67
N HIS A 173 -5.09 -9.48 -9.90
CA HIS A 173 -4.29 -8.28 -10.17
C HIS A 173 -3.72 -8.29 -11.59
N TYR A 174 -3.10 -9.41 -12.00
CA TYR A 174 -2.55 -9.55 -13.33
C TYR A 174 -3.63 -9.49 -14.43
N GLU A 175 -4.69 -10.27 -14.31
CA GLU A 175 -5.79 -10.31 -15.28
C GLU A 175 -6.47 -8.94 -15.42
N PHE A 176 -6.66 -8.25 -14.32
CA PHE A 176 -7.23 -6.91 -14.32
C PHE A 176 -6.34 -5.91 -15.08
N VAL A 177 -5.03 -5.93 -14.84
CA VAL A 177 -4.07 -5.08 -15.57
C VAL A 177 -4.03 -5.47 -17.06
N PHE A 178 -4.15 -6.76 -17.38
CA PHE A 178 -4.21 -7.24 -18.75
C PHE A 178 -5.50 -6.79 -19.47
N ILE A 179 -6.67 -6.93 -18.85
CA ILE A 179 -7.96 -6.49 -19.41
C ILE A 179 -7.99 -4.97 -19.57
N HIS A 180 -7.36 -4.26 -18.67
CA HIS A 180 -7.28 -2.78 -18.64
C HIS A 180 -8.65 -2.13 -18.78
N PRO A 181 -9.60 -2.37 -17.84
CA PRO A 181 -11.01 -2.12 -18.08
C PRO A 181 -11.43 -0.65 -18.08
N PHE A 182 -10.59 0.27 -17.59
CA PHE A 182 -10.90 1.70 -17.48
C PHE A 182 -9.97 2.55 -18.33
N THR A 183 -10.35 3.80 -18.60
CA THR A 183 -9.52 4.78 -19.34
C THR A 183 -8.33 5.28 -18.51
N ASP A 184 -8.47 5.35 -17.17
CA ASP A 184 -7.39 5.70 -16.23
C ASP A 184 -7.63 4.96 -14.90
N GLY A 185 -6.62 4.90 -14.04
CA GLY A 185 -6.72 4.33 -12.69
C GLY A 185 -6.63 2.82 -12.61
N ASN A 186 -6.36 2.10 -13.72
CA ASN A 186 -6.28 0.64 -13.71
C ASN A 186 -5.22 0.11 -12.72
N GLY A 187 -4.03 0.67 -12.70
CA GLY A 187 -2.98 0.27 -11.77
C GLY A 187 -3.36 0.52 -10.31
N ARG A 188 -3.90 1.69 -10.00
CA ARG A 188 -4.39 2.05 -8.65
C ARG A 188 -5.50 1.11 -8.18
N MET A 189 -6.44 0.78 -9.07
CA MET A 189 -7.53 -0.16 -8.78
C MET A 189 -7.05 -1.60 -8.63
N ALA A 190 -6.11 -2.06 -9.45
CA ALA A 190 -5.52 -3.40 -9.32
C ALA A 190 -4.88 -3.59 -7.93
N ARG A 191 -4.11 -2.61 -7.46
CA ARG A 191 -3.49 -2.64 -6.13
C ARG A 191 -4.50 -2.56 -4.98
N LEU A 192 -5.47 -1.64 -5.07
CA LEU A 192 -6.56 -1.55 -4.08
C LEU A 192 -7.33 -2.87 -3.98
N TRP A 193 -7.69 -3.47 -5.13
CA TRP A 193 -8.46 -4.71 -5.18
C TRP A 193 -7.68 -5.93 -4.69
N HIS A 194 -6.40 -5.98 -5.02
CA HIS A 194 -5.49 -6.97 -4.45
C HIS A 194 -5.50 -6.94 -2.92
N THR A 195 -5.36 -5.75 -2.35
CA THR A 195 -5.40 -5.55 -0.89
C THR A 195 -6.78 -5.88 -0.33
N ALA A 196 -7.88 -5.52 -1.01
CA ALA A 196 -9.24 -5.86 -0.56
C ALA A 196 -9.49 -7.39 -0.53
N LEU A 197 -9.05 -8.12 -1.54
CA LEU A 197 -9.11 -9.59 -1.57
C LEU A 197 -8.32 -10.22 -0.41
N LEU A 198 -7.12 -9.72 -0.17
CA LEU A 198 -6.28 -10.19 0.94
C LEU A 198 -6.88 -9.84 2.31
N ALA A 199 -7.42 -8.63 2.48
CA ALA A 199 -8.05 -8.19 3.72
C ALA A 199 -9.33 -8.99 4.03
N LYS A 200 -10.07 -9.41 3.01
CA LYS A 200 -11.23 -10.29 3.17
C LYS A 200 -10.86 -11.65 3.76
N TRP A 201 -9.67 -12.15 3.45
CA TRP A 201 -9.12 -13.40 4.01
C TRP A 201 -8.50 -13.18 5.40
N LYS A 202 -7.66 -12.16 5.53
CA LYS A 202 -6.97 -11.79 6.78
C LYS A 202 -7.01 -10.28 6.97
N PRO A 203 -7.86 -9.75 7.89
CA PRO A 203 -8.06 -8.30 8.06
C PRO A 203 -6.77 -7.51 8.33
N ILE A 204 -5.77 -8.14 8.97
CA ILE A 204 -4.47 -7.50 9.22
C ILE A 204 -3.78 -7.02 7.92
N LEU A 205 -4.03 -7.69 6.78
CA LEU A 205 -3.42 -7.36 5.48
C LEU A 205 -3.91 -6.03 4.93
N GLU A 206 -5.02 -5.47 5.43
CA GLU A 206 -5.45 -4.09 5.15
C GLU A 206 -4.38 -3.05 5.53
N TYR A 207 -3.55 -3.39 6.52
CA TYR A 207 -2.54 -2.49 7.11
C TYR A 207 -1.10 -2.88 6.76
N ILE A 208 -0.92 -3.80 5.83
CA ILE A 208 0.41 -4.18 5.33
C ILE A 208 0.66 -3.40 4.03
N PRO A 209 1.66 -2.49 3.99
CA PRO A 209 1.88 -1.61 2.84
C PRO A 209 2.58 -2.34 1.69
N ILE A 210 1.89 -3.29 1.05
CA ILE A 210 2.38 -4.10 -0.07
C ILE A 210 2.82 -3.21 -1.23
N GLU A 211 2.09 -2.12 -1.47
CA GLU A 211 2.37 -1.13 -2.51
C GLU A 211 3.76 -0.51 -2.35
N SER A 212 4.26 -0.38 -1.11
CA SER A 212 5.62 0.13 -0.87
C SER A 212 6.71 -0.80 -1.40
N GLN A 213 6.47 -2.12 -1.39
CA GLN A 213 7.40 -3.06 -2.02
C GLN A 213 7.27 -3.03 -3.55
N ILE A 214 6.06 -2.92 -4.08
CA ILE A 214 5.86 -2.78 -5.52
C ILE A 214 6.56 -1.51 -6.04
N GLU A 215 6.44 -0.38 -5.33
CA GLU A 215 7.12 0.88 -5.68
C GLU A 215 8.65 0.73 -5.63
N LYS A 216 9.17 0.08 -4.58
CA LYS A 216 10.61 -0.15 -4.42
C LYS A 216 11.20 -1.07 -5.50
N PHE A 217 10.41 -2.00 -6.03
CA PHE A 217 10.78 -2.97 -7.05
C PHE A 217 9.91 -2.79 -8.32
N GLN A 218 9.73 -1.53 -8.73
CA GLN A 218 8.79 -1.17 -9.80
C GLN A 218 9.22 -1.70 -11.17
N GLU A 219 10.52 -1.76 -11.44
CA GLU A 219 11.05 -2.32 -12.69
C GLU A 219 10.74 -3.81 -12.79
N GLU A 220 10.99 -4.57 -11.72
CA GLU A 220 10.69 -6.00 -11.65
C GLU A 220 9.18 -6.28 -11.70
N TYR A 221 8.36 -5.38 -11.16
CA TYR A 221 6.89 -5.45 -11.27
C TYR A 221 6.43 -5.39 -12.73
N TYR A 222 6.91 -4.41 -13.49
CA TYR A 222 6.55 -4.30 -14.91
C TYR A 222 7.20 -5.39 -15.77
N ASP A 223 8.40 -5.85 -15.43
CA ASP A 223 9.05 -6.98 -16.09
C ASP A 223 8.26 -8.28 -15.89
N ALA A 224 7.76 -8.55 -14.68
CA ALA A 224 6.91 -9.70 -14.41
C ALA A 224 5.60 -9.66 -15.20
N ILE A 225 4.93 -8.50 -15.30
CA ILE A 225 3.73 -8.33 -16.14
C ILE A 225 4.07 -8.61 -17.62
N SER A 226 5.14 -8.01 -18.13
CA SER A 226 5.56 -8.18 -19.53
C SER A 226 5.88 -9.63 -19.87
N LYS A 227 6.58 -10.34 -19.01
CA LYS A 227 6.86 -11.78 -19.18
C LYS A 227 5.59 -12.62 -19.19
N CYS A 228 4.66 -12.33 -18.28
CA CYS A 228 3.37 -13.00 -18.25
C CYS A 228 2.56 -12.76 -19.54
N HIS A 229 2.60 -11.55 -20.12
CA HIS A 229 1.98 -11.26 -21.41
C HIS A 229 2.59 -12.11 -22.56
N MET A 230 3.91 -12.30 -22.55
CA MET A 230 4.60 -13.11 -23.57
C MET A 230 4.34 -14.61 -23.42
N GLU A 231 4.24 -15.09 -22.19
CA GLU A 231 4.05 -16.52 -21.90
C GLU A 231 2.58 -16.95 -21.85
N GLY A 232 1.65 -15.99 -21.78
CA GLY A 232 0.22 -16.26 -21.65
C GLY A 232 -0.16 -16.93 -20.33
N THR A 233 0.55 -16.63 -19.22
CA THR A 233 0.30 -17.19 -17.89
C THR A 233 0.66 -16.20 -16.81
N SER A 234 -0.09 -16.16 -15.71
CA SER A 234 0.17 -15.27 -14.58
C SER A 234 1.20 -15.79 -13.55
N THR A 235 1.81 -16.94 -13.81
CA THR A 235 2.68 -17.64 -12.83
C THR A 235 3.83 -16.78 -12.33
N ILE A 236 4.58 -16.12 -13.23
CA ILE A 236 5.72 -15.25 -12.86
C ILE A 236 5.26 -14.07 -12.00
N PHE A 237 4.10 -13.48 -12.34
CA PHE A 237 3.54 -12.37 -11.56
C PHE A 237 3.10 -12.81 -10.16
N ILE A 238 2.52 -14.02 -10.03
CA ILE A 238 2.18 -14.61 -8.72
C ILE A 238 3.44 -14.75 -7.87
N GLU A 239 4.52 -15.33 -8.42
CA GLU A 239 5.79 -15.49 -7.70
C GLU A 239 6.37 -14.14 -7.25
N PHE A 240 6.34 -13.13 -8.13
CA PHE A 240 6.77 -11.78 -7.80
C PHE A 240 5.94 -11.23 -6.63
N MET A 241 4.62 -11.19 -6.74
CA MET A 241 3.74 -10.62 -5.72
C MET A 241 3.91 -11.31 -4.37
N LEU A 242 3.96 -12.64 -4.35
CA LEU A 242 4.17 -13.39 -3.11
C LEU A 242 5.53 -13.09 -2.50
N SER A 243 6.59 -12.92 -3.30
CA SER A 243 7.91 -12.55 -2.77
C SER A 243 7.89 -11.15 -2.14
N GLN A 244 7.14 -10.19 -2.71
CA GLN A 244 7.02 -8.85 -2.13
C GLN A 244 6.20 -8.86 -0.82
N ILE A 245 5.10 -9.65 -0.77
CA ILE A 245 4.31 -9.83 0.45
C ILE A 245 5.16 -10.47 1.56
N ASP A 246 5.95 -11.48 1.23
CA ASP A 246 6.84 -12.15 2.18
C ASP A 246 7.86 -11.19 2.80
N LYS A 247 8.50 -10.34 1.97
CA LYS A 247 9.47 -9.31 2.41
C LYS A 247 8.84 -8.23 3.28
N ILE A 248 7.68 -7.68 2.89
CA ILE A 248 7.06 -6.61 3.67
C ILE A 248 6.58 -7.10 5.03
N LEU A 249 6.18 -8.36 5.15
CA LEU A 249 5.81 -8.96 6.43
C LEU A 249 7.00 -9.05 7.38
N ASP A 250 8.23 -9.30 6.89
CA ASP A 250 9.44 -9.24 7.72
C ASP A 250 9.70 -7.80 8.20
N GLU A 251 9.59 -6.81 7.33
CA GLU A 251 9.78 -5.40 7.69
C GLU A 251 8.76 -4.95 8.74
N VAL A 252 7.48 -5.29 8.56
CA VAL A 252 6.42 -4.94 9.52
C VAL A 252 6.59 -5.70 10.84
N SER A 253 6.99 -6.97 10.80
CA SER A 253 7.28 -7.74 12.00
C SER A 253 8.42 -7.13 12.81
N ALA A 254 9.49 -6.72 12.15
CA ALA A 254 10.61 -6.03 12.79
C ALA A 254 10.20 -4.71 13.43
N GLN A 255 9.31 -3.92 12.79
CA GLN A 255 8.75 -2.70 13.37
C GLN A 255 7.93 -2.98 14.63
N ILE A 256 7.11 -4.04 14.61
CA ILE A 256 6.28 -4.43 15.76
C ILE A 256 7.13 -4.95 16.92
N THR A 257 8.12 -5.79 16.65
CA THR A 257 9.01 -6.38 17.67
C THR A 257 10.05 -5.39 18.17
N GLY A 258 10.56 -4.50 17.33
CA GLY A 258 11.44 -3.40 17.72
C GLY A 258 10.76 -2.43 18.70
N ASP A 259 9.46 -2.17 18.52
CA ASP A 259 8.64 -1.42 19.48
C ASP A 259 8.35 -2.21 20.79
N ASN A 260 8.50 -3.55 20.79
CA ASN A 260 8.22 -4.41 21.95
C ASN A 260 9.47 -4.74 22.80
N GLN A 261 10.69 -4.28 22.47
CA GLN A 261 11.74 -4.21 23.49
C GLN A 261 11.18 -3.39 24.64
N GLN A 262 11.36 -3.85 25.88
CA GLN A 262 10.90 -3.14 27.08
C GLN A 262 11.59 -1.77 27.18
N LEU A 263 11.13 -0.86 26.32
CA LEU A 263 11.58 0.53 26.39
C LEU A 263 11.11 1.10 27.71
N PRO A 264 11.92 1.89 28.39
CA PRO A 264 11.49 2.63 29.55
C PRO A 264 10.17 3.37 29.28
N GLU A 265 9.25 3.37 30.24
CA GLU A 265 7.89 3.92 30.09
C GLU A 265 7.88 5.36 29.53
N HIS A 266 8.86 6.17 29.93
CA HIS A 266 9.00 7.54 29.43
C HIS A 266 9.42 7.60 27.94
N ILE A 267 10.20 6.64 27.44
CA ILE A 267 10.52 6.54 26.00
C ILE A 267 9.30 6.06 25.21
N GLN A 268 8.54 5.10 25.74
CA GLN A 268 7.26 4.67 25.14
C GLN A 268 6.29 5.86 25.04
N SER A 269 6.17 6.66 26.09
CA SER A 269 5.33 7.86 26.11
C SER A 269 5.78 8.89 25.05
N LEU A 270 7.10 9.12 24.89
CA LEU A 270 7.63 9.98 23.82
C LEU A 270 7.24 9.45 22.43
N LEU A 271 7.45 8.16 22.17
CA LEU A 271 7.17 7.57 20.86
C LEU A 271 5.67 7.50 20.55
N SER A 272 4.82 7.40 21.58
CA SER A 272 3.36 7.35 21.40
C SER A 272 2.77 8.67 20.90
N ILE A 273 3.38 9.80 21.24
CA ILE A 273 2.94 11.14 20.79
C ILE A 273 3.57 11.58 19.46
N MET A 274 4.57 10.84 18.98
CA MET A 274 5.27 11.12 17.72
C MET A 274 4.71 10.25 16.58
N GLU A 275 4.33 10.89 15.51
CA GLU A 275 4.01 10.21 14.25
C GLU A 275 5.31 9.97 13.46
N TYR A 276 5.37 8.86 12.70
CA TYR A 276 6.52 8.58 11.84
C TYR A 276 6.68 9.66 10.77
N ASP A 277 7.93 9.99 10.43
CA ASP A 277 8.32 11.00 9.42
C ASP A 277 7.79 12.43 9.65
N VAL A 278 7.18 12.70 10.80
CA VAL A 278 6.81 14.06 11.23
C VAL A 278 7.92 14.68 12.05
N ALA A 279 8.32 15.90 11.66
CA ALA A 279 9.39 16.63 12.32
C ALA A 279 8.84 17.49 13.48
N TYR A 280 9.14 17.14 14.72
CA TYR A 280 8.70 17.83 15.92
C TYR A 280 9.81 18.71 16.52
N THR A 281 9.45 19.87 17.04
CA THR A 281 10.36 20.65 17.90
C THR A 281 10.38 20.07 19.33
N SER A 282 11.49 20.26 20.06
CA SER A 282 11.55 19.87 21.49
C SER A 282 10.39 20.47 22.29
N LYS A 283 10.03 21.73 21.99
CA LYS A 283 8.94 22.43 22.68
C LYS A 283 7.60 21.72 22.46
N ALA A 284 7.27 21.39 21.23
CA ALA A 284 6.01 20.71 20.89
C ALA A 284 5.91 19.30 21.54
N LEU A 285 7.03 18.57 21.61
CA LEU A 285 7.07 17.28 22.30
C LEU A 285 6.89 17.42 23.81
N MET A 286 7.56 18.40 24.42
CA MET A 286 7.40 18.68 25.85
C MET A 286 5.98 19.08 26.23
N GLU A 287 5.34 19.94 25.42
CA GLU A 287 3.94 20.35 25.61
C GLU A 287 2.99 19.15 25.56
N LYS A 288 3.16 18.28 24.57
CA LYS A 288 2.36 17.05 24.44
C LYS A 288 2.55 16.07 25.61
N LEU A 289 3.75 16.05 26.22
CA LEU A 289 4.07 15.20 27.37
C LEU A 289 3.78 15.85 28.73
N GLY A 290 3.37 17.12 28.76
CA GLY A 290 3.15 17.86 29.98
C GLY A 290 4.44 18.16 30.77
N LEU A 291 5.60 18.26 30.08
CA LEU A 291 6.91 18.44 30.71
C LEU A 291 7.36 19.90 30.68
N ASN A 292 7.88 20.38 31.79
CA ASN A 292 8.34 21.76 31.95
C ASN A 292 9.88 21.90 31.93
N SER A 293 10.64 20.84 32.23
CA SER A 293 12.10 20.86 32.27
C SER A 293 12.73 20.48 30.93
N LYS A 294 13.29 21.45 30.22
CA LYS A 294 13.97 21.24 28.95
C LYS A 294 15.21 20.34 29.08
N GLU A 295 15.96 20.49 30.16
CA GLU A 295 17.15 19.69 30.43
C GLU A 295 16.77 18.25 30.79
N GLY A 296 15.77 18.07 31.64
CA GLY A 296 15.22 16.76 31.99
C GLY A 296 14.66 16.05 30.81
N PHE A 297 13.90 16.72 29.93
CA PHE A 297 13.38 16.15 28.67
C PHE A 297 14.52 15.73 27.77
N ARG A 298 15.53 16.57 27.56
CA ARG A 298 16.68 16.20 26.71
C ARG A 298 17.41 14.98 27.24
N ARG A 299 17.75 14.96 28.53
CA ARG A 299 18.54 13.88 29.14
C ARG A 299 17.80 12.57 29.25
N ASN A 300 16.52 12.60 29.61
CA ASN A 300 15.77 11.38 29.92
C ASN A 300 14.95 10.86 28.73
N TYR A 301 14.63 11.70 27.75
CA TYR A 301 13.77 11.31 26.61
C TYR A 301 14.52 11.37 25.28
N LEU A 302 15.07 12.55 24.90
CA LEU A 302 15.64 12.72 23.56
C LEU A 302 16.95 11.98 23.37
N VAL A 303 17.90 12.11 24.29
CA VAL A 303 19.22 11.48 24.15
C VAL A 303 19.10 9.96 24.11
N PRO A 304 18.40 9.29 25.05
CA PRO A 304 18.24 7.84 25.00
C PRO A 304 17.49 7.37 23.72
N ALA A 305 16.46 8.09 23.30
CA ALA A 305 15.73 7.72 22.10
C ALA A 305 16.56 7.85 20.81
N ILE A 306 17.50 8.83 20.76
CA ILE A 306 18.45 8.98 19.65
C ILE A 306 19.51 7.86 19.68
N GLU A 307 20.08 7.56 20.85
CA GLU A 307 21.07 6.49 21.03
C GLU A 307 20.50 5.12 20.66
N MET A 308 19.23 4.87 21.00
CA MET A 308 18.48 3.68 20.61
C MET A 308 18.04 3.70 19.13
N LYS A 309 18.36 4.76 18.36
CA LYS A 309 17.95 4.96 16.96
C LYS A 309 16.42 4.96 16.73
N LEU A 310 15.65 5.27 17.77
CA LEU A 310 14.18 5.34 17.72
C LEU A 310 13.68 6.67 17.16
N ILE A 311 14.50 7.72 17.29
CA ILE A 311 14.30 9.04 16.69
C ILE A 311 15.59 9.54 16.05
N ARG A 312 15.48 10.39 15.05
CA ARG A 312 16.62 11.06 14.40
C ARG A 312 16.48 12.56 14.43
N MET A 313 17.62 13.24 14.43
CA MET A 313 17.71 14.68 14.29
C MET A 313 17.63 15.12 12.83
N THR A 314 16.98 16.24 12.54
CA THR A 314 16.94 16.81 11.17
C THR A 314 18.24 17.53 10.79
N ILE A 315 19.01 18.00 11.77
CA ILE A 315 20.30 18.70 11.60
C ILE A 315 21.30 18.06 12.59
N PRO A 316 21.76 16.82 12.35
CA PRO A 316 22.61 16.09 13.29
C PRO A 316 23.98 16.76 13.49
N GLU A 317 24.50 17.46 12.46
CA GLU A 317 25.78 18.19 12.52
C GLU A 317 25.73 19.38 13.49
N GLN A 318 24.54 19.90 13.77
CA GLN A 318 24.32 21.02 14.68
C GLN A 318 23.22 20.72 15.71
N PRO A 319 23.47 19.86 16.71
CA PRO A 319 22.45 19.40 17.67
C PRO A 319 21.78 20.51 18.49
N ARG A 320 22.44 21.67 18.60
CA ARG A 320 21.93 22.85 19.33
C ARG A 320 21.29 23.90 18.44
N ASN A 321 21.15 23.64 17.15
CA ASN A 321 20.52 24.57 16.22
C ASN A 321 19.08 24.88 16.64
N ARG A 322 18.68 26.16 16.60
CA ARG A 322 17.33 26.61 16.97
C ARG A 322 16.22 25.96 16.10
N ASN A 323 16.57 25.56 14.87
CA ASN A 323 15.66 24.90 13.92
C ASN A 323 15.72 23.37 14.02
N GLN A 324 16.46 22.82 14.99
CA GLN A 324 16.55 21.37 15.20
C GLN A 324 15.17 20.79 15.44
N ARG A 325 14.85 19.71 14.71
CA ARG A 325 13.64 18.92 14.90
C ARG A 325 13.99 17.45 15.05
N TYR A 326 13.04 16.68 15.55
CA TYR A 326 13.18 15.26 15.82
C TYR A 326 12.11 14.50 15.06
N ILE A 327 12.49 13.39 14.44
CA ILE A 327 11.63 12.55 13.62
C ILE A 327 11.69 11.14 14.19
N LYS A 328 10.55 10.49 14.37
CA LYS A 328 10.46 9.08 14.75
C LYS A 328 10.94 8.23 13.57
N CYS A 329 11.84 7.25 13.83
CA CYS A 329 12.41 6.33 12.84
C CYS A 329 11.54 5.09 12.65
#